data_bd98c1fa1b8f02d8a8f8c86c3336e578
#
_entry.id   bd98c1fa1b8f02d8a8f8c86c3336e578
#
_cell.length_a   1.000
_cell.length_b   1.000
_cell.length_c   1.000
_cell.angle_alpha   90.00
_cell.angle_beta   90.00
_cell.angle_gamma   90.00
#
_symmetry.space_group_name_H-M   'P 1'
#
loop_
_entity.id
_entity.type
_entity.pdbx_description
1 polymer ?
#
loop_
_entity_poly.entity_id
_entity_poly.type
_entity_poly.pdbx_seq_one_letter_code
_entity_poly.pdbx_strand_id
1 'polypeptide(L)'
;MHYIILLLLIMSAGCATAMPIDRDIDSIKVGVVQPVSNSPKPPDWVLGREHNLYAHAQYLVGVGFSNKNTVSASESARAELAKNIRFKLASVMKDYNSNDGSFIETFVKTETDFLLEGVQIKDGWYDLEKKVFYSFAVVKRKDVLATIQDQVDTVISTIDLTMNQANTFHDNGEVLKSLVHYYDGYNESSKLLPLLRTYKSVSLFPEIPAVSNNIPSAIDFKKKVQSIVSNIEVEKIDDLESFVVKITYDGQALRNLPIKFYGNSYNFVSRVSSNDKGICKVKTNNVTVEDDFAIVKAEVDLFTLSRRFNHKLKKDLFGRLETLDVTFKKFKEYKFQFSLDKKKFEVGQEAVFFVQSNVSGYLTIHSQRMINDTPTKVFPNPYLKDNYIQKNKIYNIGGAGYPFHFRITGPPSQEVVTAVLYKDEDLTKVLSQKIYEYSVVMPYVAKKETHGLKKGRW
;
A
#
# COMPACT_ATOMS: atom_id res chain seq x y z
N MET A 1 56.03 -0.72 -15.85
CA MET A 1 55.16 -1.19 -16.95
C MET A 1 54.06 -2.06 -16.31
N HIS A 2 52.96 -1.45 -15.95
CA HIS A 2 51.76 -2.15 -15.47
C HIS A 2 50.58 -1.55 -16.20
N TYR A 3 49.96 -2.32 -17.08
CA TYR A 3 48.74 -1.97 -17.77
C TYR A 3 47.58 -2.27 -16.83
N ILE A 4 46.84 -1.21 -16.45
CA ILE A 4 45.53 -1.30 -15.77
C ILE A 4 44.49 -1.34 -16.87
N ILE A 5 43.84 -2.49 -17.04
CA ILE A 5 42.66 -2.64 -17.89
C ILE A 5 41.44 -2.17 -17.08
N LEU A 6 40.89 -1.00 -17.47
CA LEU A 6 39.67 -0.45 -16.93
C LEU A 6 38.48 -1.10 -17.64
N LEU A 7 37.81 -2.03 -16.98
CA LEU A 7 36.57 -2.66 -17.48
C LEU A 7 35.39 -1.71 -17.17
N LEU A 8 34.95 -0.99 -18.20
CA LEU A 8 33.71 -0.18 -18.12
C LEU A 8 32.50 -1.12 -18.16
N LEU A 9 31.88 -1.36 -17.00
CA LEU A 9 30.56 -1.98 -16.91
C LEU A 9 29.51 -0.94 -17.26
N ILE A 10 28.98 -1.01 -18.47
CA ILE A 10 27.81 -0.25 -18.89
C ILE A 10 26.59 -0.91 -18.25
N MET A 11 26.11 -0.35 -17.16
CA MET A 11 24.80 -0.62 -16.61
C MET A 11 23.76 0.02 -17.52
N SER A 12 23.19 -0.72 -18.46
CA SER A 12 21.98 -0.34 -19.17
C SER A 12 20.79 -0.52 -18.22
N ALA A 13 20.43 0.55 -17.49
CA ALA A 13 19.15 0.68 -16.85
C ALA A 13 18.08 0.80 -17.95
N GLY A 14 17.52 -0.34 -18.34
CA GLY A 14 16.34 -0.39 -19.19
C GLY A 14 15.13 0.11 -18.40
N CYS A 15 14.95 1.43 -18.37
CA CYS A 15 13.66 2.02 -18.03
C CYS A 15 12.72 1.72 -19.20
N ALA A 16 11.90 0.69 -19.09
CA ALA A 16 10.75 0.52 -19.97
C ALA A 16 9.72 1.61 -19.62
N THR A 17 9.94 2.80 -20.17
CA THR A 17 8.88 3.79 -20.28
C THR A 17 7.84 3.20 -21.22
N ALA A 18 6.68 2.85 -20.68
CA ALA A 18 5.49 2.63 -21.48
C ALA A 18 5.22 3.93 -22.24
N MET A 19 5.64 3.96 -23.50
CA MET A 19 5.21 5.04 -24.40
C MET A 19 3.69 4.90 -24.55
N PRO A 20 2.93 5.99 -24.41
CA PRO A 20 1.56 5.99 -24.91
C PRO A 20 1.67 5.75 -26.41
N ILE A 21 1.09 4.67 -26.88
CA ILE A 21 0.92 4.44 -28.31
C ILE A 21 -0.17 5.41 -28.74
N ASP A 22 0.25 6.62 -29.06
CA ASP A 22 -0.54 7.54 -29.88
C ASP A 22 -0.48 6.98 -31.29
N ARG A 23 -1.33 6.00 -31.56
CA ARG A 23 -1.52 5.52 -32.94
C ARG A 23 -2.39 6.53 -33.61
N ASP A 24 -1.76 7.38 -34.42
CA ASP A 24 -2.42 8.15 -35.45
C ASP A 24 -3.43 7.25 -36.18
N ILE A 25 -4.70 7.52 -35.98
CA ILE A 25 -5.83 6.82 -36.62
C ILE A 25 -5.83 7.09 -38.13
N ASP A 26 -4.96 7.96 -38.62
CA ASP A 26 -4.91 8.39 -40.05
C ASP A 26 -4.12 7.48 -41.00
N SER A 27 -3.53 6.35 -40.52
CA SER A 27 -2.83 5.43 -41.41
C SER A 27 -3.56 4.10 -41.65
N ILE A 28 -4.89 4.07 -41.50
CA ILE A 28 -5.66 2.96 -42.09
C ILE A 28 -5.52 3.10 -43.59
N LYS A 29 -4.61 2.32 -44.22
CA LYS A 29 -4.58 2.15 -45.66
C LYS A 29 -5.98 1.73 -46.08
N VAL A 30 -6.74 2.67 -46.60
CA VAL A 30 -8.02 2.40 -47.26
C VAL A 30 -7.72 1.38 -48.34
N GLY A 31 -7.98 0.10 -48.06
CA GLY A 31 -7.84 -0.96 -49.05
C GLY A 31 -8.66 -0.58 -50.30
N VAL A 32 -8.08 -0.74 -51.45
CA VAL A 32 -8.71 -0.46 -52.75
C VAL A 32 -10.15 -0.94 -52.70
N VAL A 33 -11.08 0.02 -52.71
CA VAL A 33 -12.52 -0.28 -52.76
C VAL A 33 -12.75 -1.00 -54.06
N GLN A 34 -13.07 -2.29 -53.99
CA GLN A 34 -13.43 -3.08 -55.22
C GLN A 34 -14.63 -2.41 -55.89
N PRO A 35 -14.69 -2.43 -57.22
CA PRO A 35 -15.80 -1.81 -57.94
C PRO A 35 -17.12 -2.42 -57.48
N VAL A 36 -18.07 -1.57 -57.09
CA VAL A 36 -19.41 -1.98 -56.66
C VAL A 36 -20.17 -2.53 -57.88
N SER A 37 -20.59 -3.76 -57.80
CA SER A 37 -21.42 -4.36 -58.85
C SER A 37 -22.84 -3.78 -58.81
N ASN A 38 -23.34 -3.37 -59.98
CA ASN A 38 -24.71 -2.88 -60.18
C ASN A 38 -25.60 -3.99 -60.85
N SER A 39 -25.28 -5.25 -60.64
CA SER A 39 -26.08 -6.36 -61.17
C SER A 39 -27.54 -6.24 -60.69
N PRO A 40 -28.53 -6.46 -61.58
CA PRO A 40 -29.93 -6.39 -61.22
C PRO A 40 -30.39 -7.46 -60.23
N LYS A 41 -29.58 -8.50 -60.06
CA LYS A 41 -29.87 -9.56 -59.08
C LYS A 41 -28.89 -9.45 -57.90
N PRO A 42 -29.42 -9.48 -56.62
CA PRO A 42 -28.56 -9.48 -55.47
C PRO A 42 -27.63 -10.71 -55.47
N PRO A 43 -26.34 -10.52 -55.12
CA PRO A 43 -25.41 -11.64 -54.88
C PRO A 43 -25.89 -12.54 -53.76
N ASP A 44 -25.52 -13.83 -53.80
CA ASP A 44 -25.94 -14.82 -52.81
C ASP A 44 -25.55 -14.40 -51.36
N TRP A 45 -24.41 -13.77 -51.16
CA TRP A 45 -23.94 -13.31 -49.88
C TRP A 45 -24.81 -12.17 -49.26
N VAL A 46 -25.47 -11.35 -50.11
CA VAL A 46 -26.47 -10.36 -49.67
C VAL A 46 -27.74 -11.05 -49.15
N LEU A 47 -28.08 -12.21 -49.73
CA LEU A 47 -29.22 -13.00 -49.31
C LEU A 47 -28.94 -13.95 -48.13
N GLY A 48 -27.76 -13.78 -47.48
CA GLY A 48 -27.35 -14.62 -46.35
C GLY A 48 -26.84 -16.02 -46.74
N ARG A 49 -26.58 -16.25 -48.04
CA ARG A 49 -25.97 -17.48 -48.54
C ARG A 49 -24.44 -17.35 -48.55
N GLU A 50 -23.77 -18.48 -48.79
CA GLU A 50 -22.30 -18.49 -48.86
C GLU A 50 -21.82 -17.78 -50.14
N HIS A 51 -20.73 -17.03 -50.01
CA HIS A 51 -20.08 -16.40 -51.15
C HIS A 51 -19.27 -17.45 -51.91
N ASN A 52 -19.38 -17.48 -53.26
CA ASN A 52 -18.77 -18.46 -54.15
C ASN A 52 -17.22 -18.57 -54.02
N LEU A 53 -16.53 -17.47 -53.68
CA LEU A 53 -15.07 -17.45 -53.55
C LEU A 53 -14.57 -17.43 -52.10
N TYR A 54 -15.45 -17.11 -51.13
CA TYR A 54 -15.07 -16.92 -49.74
C TYR A 54 -15.91 -17.81 -48.82
N ALA A 55 -15.68 -19.12 -48.95
CA ALA A 55 -16.40 -20.12 -48.17
C ALA A 55 -16.18 -19.94 -46.65
N HIS A 56 -17.25 -20.11 -45.86
CA HIS A 56 -17.23 -20.01 -44.40
C HIS A 56 -16.27 -21.01 -43.76
N ALA A 57 -15.96 -22.10 -44.44
CA ALA A 57 -14.94 -23.05 -44.03
C ALA A 57 -13.52 -22.43 -43.96
N GLN A 58 -13.23 -21.46 -44.84
CA GLN A 58 -11.91 -20.83 -44.97
C GLN A 58 -11.86 -19.40 -44.41
N TYR A 59 -13.02 -18.75 -44.31
CA TYR A 59 -13.10 -17.34 -43.92
C TYR A 59 -14.11 -17.11 -42.81
N LEU A 60 -13.80 -16.12 -41.94
CA LEU A 60 -14.80 -15.46 -41.15
C LEU A 60 -15.31 -14.26 -41.95
N VAL A 61 -16.63 -14.08 -41.98
CA VAL A 61 -17.27 -13.11 -42.85
C VAL A 61 -18.19 -12.16 -42.08
N GLY A 62 -18.37 -10.97 -42.64
CA GLY A 62 -19.35 -9.99 -42.19
C GLY A 62 -19.98 -9.26 -43.35
N VAL A 63 -21.30 -9.11 -43.32
CA VAL A 63 -22.06 -8.37 -44.33
C VAL A 63 -22.60 -7.09 -43.69
N GLY A 64 -22.28 -5.97 -44.29
CA GLY A 64 -22.76 -4.66 -43.85
C GLY A 64 -23.51 -3.92 -44.93
N PHE A 65 -24.33 -2.97 -44.54
CA PHE A 65 -25.07 -2.14 -45.47
C PHE A 65 -25.18 -0.71 -45.00
N SER A 66 -25.39 0.21 -45.94
CA SER A 66 -25.62 1.63 -45.66
C SER A 66 -26.40 2.26 -46.80
N ASN A 67 -27.28 3.22 -46.46
CA ASN A 67 -27.97 4.06 -47.43
C ASN A 67 -27.19 5.34 -47.78
N LYS A 68 -26.01 5.54 -47.19
CA LYS A 68 -25.19 6.73 -47.41
C LYS A 68 -24.20 6.58 -48.55
N ASN A 69 -23.28 5.64 -48.40
CA ASN A 69 -22.21 5.38 -49.35
C ASN A 69 -21.54 4.01 -49.09
N THR A 70 -20.61 3.63 -49.97
CA THR A 70 -19.82 2.40 -49.90
C THR A 70 -18.88 2.37 -48.68
N VAL A 71 -18.32 3.51 -48.27
CA VAL A 71 -17.41 3.58 -47.10
C VAL A 71 -18.18 3.18 -45.83
N SER A 72 -19.36 3.77 -45.64
CA SER A 72 -20.20 3.45 -44.47
C SER A 72 -20.72 1.98 -44.51
N ALA A 73 -20.97 1.41 -45.71
CA ALA A 73 -21.32 0.01 -45.84
C ALA A 73 -20.13 -0.90 -45.49
N SER A 74 -18.91 -0.53 -45.88
CA SER A 74 -17.68 -1.25 -45.53
C SER A 74 -17.38 -1.23 -44.05
N GLU A 75 -17.56 -0.07 -43.36
CA GLU A 75 -17.46 0.05 -41.91
C GLU A 75 -18.52 -0.82 -41.21
N SER A 76 -19.76 -0.82 -41.70
CA SER A 76 -20.83 -1.69 -41.23
C SER A 76 -20.48 -3.18 -41.36
N ALA A 77 -19.86 -3.58 -42.48
CA ALA A 77 -19.44 -4.99 -42.72
C ALA A 77 -18.30 -5.39 -41.72
N ARG A 78 -17.33 -4.52 -41.47
CA ARG A 78 -16.29 -4.75 -40.47
C ARG A 78 -16.88 -4.85 -39.07
N ALA A 79 -17.82 -3.96 -38.72
CA ALA A 79 -18.49 -3.97 -37.44
C ALA A 79 -19.31 -5.26 -37.19
N GLU A 80 -19.99 -5.76 -38.24
CA GLU A 80 -20.73 -7.02 -38.13
C GLU A 80 -19.80 -8.24 -38.01
N LEU A 81 -18.67 -8.26 -38.75
CA LEU A 81 -17.63 -9.27 -38.55
C LEU A 81 -17.07 -9.24 -37.12
N ALA A 82 -16.75 -8.06 -36.60
CA ALA A 82 -16.30 -7.86 -35.22
C ALA A 82 -17.31 -8.40 -34.20
N LYS A 83 -18.58 -8.08 -34.38
CA LYS A 83 -19.68 -8.57 -33.55
C LYS A 83 -19.78 -10.09 -33.55
N ASN A 84 -19.66 -10.71 -34.70
CA ASN A 84 -19.70 -12.16 -34.85
C ASN A 84 -18.53 -12.85 -34.17
N ILE A 85 -17.31 -12.31 -34.27
CA ILE A 85 -16.13 -12.79 -33.57
C ILE A 85 -16.33 -12.60 -32.04
N ARG A 86 -16.72 -11.41 -31.59
CA ARG A 86 -16.95 -11.09 -30.16
C ARG A 86 -17.99 -12.04 -29.54
N PHE A 87 -19.09 -12.30 -30.24
CA PHE A 87 -20.12 -13.23 -29.79
C PHE A 87 -19.57 -14.65 -29.61
N LYS A 88 -18.78 -15.16 -30.59
CA LYS A 88 -18.13 -16.48 -30.49
C LYS A 88 -17.17 -16.54 -29.29
N LEU A 89 -16.31 -15.53 -29.12
CA LEU A 89 -15.37 -15.47 -28.00
C LEU A 89 -16.12 -15.44 -26.67
N ALA A 90 -17.12 -14.58 -26.53
CA ALA A 90 -17.93 -14.48 -25.31
C ALA A 90 -18.63 -15.82 -25.00
N SER A 91 -19.11 -16.56 -26.01
CA SER A 91 -19.78 -17.84 -25.80
C SER A 91 -18.84 -18.92 -25.27
N VAL A 92 -17.59 -19.01 -25.76
CA VAL A 92 -16.61 -20.00 -25.27
C VAL A 92 -15.99 -19.60 -23.95
N MET A 93 -16.08 -18.31 -23.55
CA MET A 93 -15.64 -17.79 -22.30
C MET A 93 -16.71 -17.83 -21.18
N LYS A 94 -17.96 -18.14 -21.53
CA LYS A 94 -19.08 -18.16 -20.58
C LYS A 94 -18.84 -19.09 -19.39
N ASP A 95 -18.21 -20.25 -19.64
CA ASP A 95 -17.87 -21.22 -18.59
C ASP A 95 -16.50 -21.01 -17.97
N TYR A 96 -15.81 -19.92 -18.34
CA TYR A 96 -14.54 -19.56 -17.72
C TYR A 96 -14.81 -18.86 -16.41
N ASN A 97 -14.67 -19.60 -15.32
CA ASN A 97 -14.90 -19.11 -13.98
C ASN A 97 -13.68 -18.32 -13.50
N SER A 98 -13.51 -17.08 -13.98
CA SER A 98 -12.59 -16.13 -13.35
C SER A 98 -13.38 -15.34 -12.32
N ASN A 99 -12.86 -15.22 -11.10
CA ASN A 99 -13.43 -14.35 -10.07
C ASN A 99 -13.35 -12.85 -10.43
N ASP A 100 -12.84 -12.55 -11.62
CA ASP A 100 -12.67 -11.20 -12.16
C ASP A 100 -13.41 -11.08 -13.50
N GLY A 101 -14.69 -10.67 -13.44
CA GLY A 101 -15.51 -10.45 -14.63
C GLY A 101 -14.91 -9.40 -15.59
N SER A 102 -14.10 -8.46 -15.07
CA SER A 102 -13.41 -7.44 -15.87
C SER A 102 -12.33 -8.04 -16.76
N PHE A 103 -11.71 -9.14 -16.35
CA PHE A 103 -10.71 -9.86 -17.15
C PHE A 103 -11.32 -10.42 -18.44
N ILE A 104 -12.49 -11.08 -18.35
CA ILE A 104 -13.17 -11.69 -19.50
C ILE A 104 -13.56 -10.62 -20.50
N GLU A 105 -14.16 -9.53 -20.04
CA GLU A 105 -14.60 -8.43 -20.92
C GLU A 105 -13.40 -7.78 -21.64
N THR A 106 -12.34 -7.49 -20.89
CA THR A 106 -11.11 -6.91 -21.44
C THR A 106 -10.45 -7.87 -22.44
N PHE A 107 -10.35 -9.16 -22.09
CA PHE A 107 -9.80 -10.19 -22.98
C PHE A 107 -10.60 -10.29 -24.28
N VAL A 108 -11.92 -10.45 -24.21
CA VAL A 108 -12.78 -10.56 -25.40
C VAL A 108 -12.67 -9.32 -26.28
N LYS A 109 -12.58 -8.13 -25.70
CA LYS A 109 -12.39 -6.88 -26.46
C LYS A 109 -11.02 -6.87 -27.16
N THR A 110 -9.95 -7.09 -26.43
CA THR A 110 -8.57 -7.04 -26.95
C THR A 110 -8.38 -8.07 -28.07
N GLU A 111 -8.82 -9.31 -27.86
CA GLU A 111 -8.72 -10.36 -28.88
C GLU A 111 -9.56 -10.04 -30.10
N THR A 112 -10.78 -9.49 -29.94
CA THR A 112 -11.60 -9.07 -31.09
C THR A 112 -10.87 -8.00 -31.91
N ASP A 113 -10.34 -6.98 -31.28
CA ASP A 113 -9.65 -5.87 -31.95
C ASP A 113 -8.40 -6.38 -32.71
N PHE A 114 -7.66 -7.30 -32.09
CA PHE A 114 -6.48 -7.93 -32.70
C PHE A 114 -6.84 -8.79 -33.92
N LEU A 115 -7.90 -9.64 -33.83
CA LEU A 115 -8.32 -10.49 -34.92
C LEU A 115 -8.91 -9.72 -36.13
N LEU A 116 -9.24 -8.44 -35.94
CA LEU A 116 -9.73 -7.55 -36.98
C LEU A 116 -8.63 -6.90 -37.85
N GLU A 117 -7.36 -6.96 -37.43
CA GLU A 117 -6.25 -6.30 -38.14
C GLU A 117 -6.10 -6.83 -39.60
N GLY A 118 -6.50 -8.09 -39.88
CA GLY A 118 -6.45 -8.70 -41.21
C GLY A 118 -7.72 -8.59 -42.06
N VAL A 119 -8.73 -7.83 -41.62
CA VAL A 119 -10.02 -7.75 -42.30
C VAL A 119 -9.94 -6.98 -43.62
N GLN A 120 -10.43 -7.58 -44.68
CA GLN A 120 -10.47 -7.01 -46.03
C GLN A 120 -11.90 -6.93 -46.54
N ILE A 121 -12.22 -5.86 -47.26
CA ILE A 121 -13.45 -5.77 -48.03
C ILE A 121 -13.19 -6.44 -49.39
N LYS A 122 -13.96 -7.45 -49.72
CA LYS A 122 -13.74 -8.27 -50.91
C LYS A 122 -14.80 -8.11 -51.96
N ASP A 123 -15.99 -7.68 -51.58
CA ASP A 123 -17.08 -7.47 -52.54
C ASP A 123 -18.00 -6.33 -52.06
N GLY A 124 -18.74 -5.77 -53.02
CA GLY A 124 -19.72 -4.73 -52.77
C GLY A 124 -20.84 -4.79 -53.81
N TRP A 125 -22.04 -4.48 -53.42
CA TRP A 125 -23.20 -4.42 -54.28
C TRP A 125 -24.11 -3.25 -53.92
N TYR A 126 -24.71 -2.62 -54.94
CA TYR A 126 -25.66 -1.52 -54.76
C TYR A 126 -27.04 -1.94 -55.23
N ASP A 127 -28.01 -1.91 -54.32
CA ASP A 127 -29.42 -2.11 -54.62
C ASP A 127 -30.02 -0.81 -55.18
N LEU A 128 -30.27 -0.81 -56.48
CA LEU A 128 -30.81 0.35 -57.20
C LEU A 128 -32.27 0.69 -56.79
N GLU A 129 -33.04 -0.31 -56.40
CA GLU A 129 -34.43 -0.13 -55.99
C GLU A 129 -34.52 0.45 -54.57
N LYS A 130 -33.75 -0.15 -53.64
CA LYS A 130 -33.73 0.25 -52.23
C LYS A 130 -32.79 1.39 -51.95
N LYS A 131 -31.89 1.73 -52.91
CA LYS A 131 -30.82 2.73 -52.74
C LYS A 131 -29.89 2.43 -51.56
N VAL A 132 -29.49 1.15 -51.42
CA VAL A 132 -28.66 0.66 -50.32
C VAL A 132 -27.37 0.07 -50.88
N PHE A 133 -26.24 0.48 -50.29
CA PHE A 133 -24.93 -0.11 -50.55
C PHE A 133 -24.70 -1.27 -49.60
N TYR A 134 -24.23 -2.38 -50.09
CA TYR A 134 -23.82 -3.56 -49.34
C TYR A 134 -22.32 -3.76 -49.50
N SER A 135 -21.66 -4.25 -48.45
CA SER A 135 -20.24 -4.61 -48.46
C SER A 135 -20.02 -5.95 -47.78
N PHE A 136 -19.05 -6.71 -48.30
CA PHE A 136 -18.66 -8.02 -47.81
C PHE A 136 -17.24 -7.98 -47.28
N ALA A 137 -17.10 -8.14 -45.94
CA ALA A 137 -15.85 -8.19 -45.20
C ALA A 137 -15.45 -9.63 -44.91
N VAL A 138 -14.17 -9.93 -45.06
CA VAL A 138 -13.61 -11.26 -44.79
C VAL A 138 -12.29 -11.15 -44.00
N VAL A 139 -12.01 -12.17 -43.21
CA VAL A 139 -10.67 -12.48 -42.71
C VAL A 139 -10.43 -13.99 -42.86
N LYS A 140 -9.22 -14.33 -43.27
CA LYS A 140 -8.89 -15.74 -43.54
C LYS A 140 -8.65 -16.47 -42.20
N ARG A 141 -9.37 -17.58 -41.96
CA ARG A 141 -9.25 -18.35 -40.71
C ARG A 141 -7.83 -18.82 -40.45
N LYS A 142 -7.09 -19.27 -41.47
CA LYS A 142 -5.71 -19.71 -41.34
C LYS A 142 -4.82 -18.64 -40.74
N ASP A 143 -4.98 -17.38 -41.19
CA ASP A 143 -4.16 -16.27 -40.74
C ASP A 143 -4.52 -15.92 -39.28
N VAL A 144 -5.80 -15.90 -38.92
CA VAL A 144 -6.29 -15.74 -37.57
C VAL A 144 -5.75 -16.82 -36.64
N LEU A 145 -5.80 -18.10 -37.07
CA LEU A 145 -5.29 -19.22 -36.28
C LEU A 145 -3.78 -19.15 -36.07
N ALA A 146 -3.00 -18.74 -37.10
CA ALA A 146 -1.56 -18.54 -36.99
C ALA A 146 -1.24 -17.45 -35.94
N THR A 147 -1.97 -16.35 -35.98
CA THR A 147 -1.83 -15.27 -35.06
C THR A 147 -2.11 -15.66 -33.59
N ILE A 148 -3.18 -16.47 -33.37
CA ILE A 148 -3.48 -16.99 -32.02
C ILE A 148 -2.41 -18.01 -31.60
N GLN A 149 -1.87 -18.80 -32.51
CA GLN A 149 -0.77 -19.73 -32.21
C GLN A 149 0.47 -18.99 -31.74
N ASP A 150 0.86 -17.91 -32.43
CA ASP A 150 2.00 -17.09 -32.04
C ASP A 150 1.81 -16.49 -30.64
N GLN A 151 0.58 -16.09 -30.29
CA GLN A 151 0.26 -15.63 -28.93
C GLN A 151 0.40 -16.76 -27.89
N VAL A 152 -0.13 -17.96 -28.22
CA VAL A 152 0.00 -19.14 -27.34
C VAL A 152 1.48 -19.46 -27.09
N ASP A 153 2.30 -19.50 -28.13
CA ASP A 153 3.73 -19.80 -28.04
C ASP A 153 4.48 -18.74 -27.22
N THR A 154 4.11 -17.48 -27.37
CA THR A 154 4.66 -16.37 -26.58
C THR A 154 4.30 -16.52 -25.10
N VAL A 155 3.05 -16.81 -24.78
CA VAL A 155 2.59 -17.02 -23.41
C VAL A 155 3.30 -18.23 -22.78
N ILE A 156 3.44 -19.34 -23.51
CA ILE A 156 4.16 -20.54 -23.05
C ILE A 156 5.61 -20.20 -22.72
N SER A 157 6.31 -19.53 -23.63
CA SER A 157 7.71 -19.13 -23.44
C SER A 157 7.88 -18.21 -22.23
N THR A 158 6.91 -17.30 -22.03
CA THR A 158 6.92 -16.37 -20.87
C THR A 158 6.66 -17.13 -19.57
N ILE A 159 5.75 -18.10 -19.54
CA ILE A 159 5.48 -18.95 -18.38
C ILE A 159 6.73 -19.71 -17.95
N ASP A 160 7.42 -20.36 -18.89
CA ASP A 160 8.63 -21.13 -18.60
C ASP A 160 9.77 -20.22 -18.09
N LEU A 161 9.99 -19.09 -18.75
CA LEU A 161 10.98 -18.11 -18.32
C LEU A 161 10.70 -17.60 -16.90
N THR A 162 9.46 -17.23 -16.65
CA THR A 162 9.04 -16.68 -15.35
C THR A 162 9.17 -17.71 -14.23
N MET A 163 8.82 -18.98 -14.48
CA MET A 163 8.99 -20.06 -13.50
C MET A 163 10.45 -20.27 -13.16
N ASN A 164 11.34 -20.33 -14.17
CA ASN A 164 12.76 -20.53 -14.00
C ASN A 164 13.40 -19.37 -13.23
N GLN A 165 13.05 -18.12 -13.55
CA GLN A 165 13.51 -16.95 -12.82
C GLN A 165 13.02 -16.95 -11.37
N ALA A 166 11.75 -17.27 -11.14
CA ALA A 166 11.17 -17.36 -9.81
C ALA A 166 11.88 -18.42 -8.95
N ASN A 167 12.14 -19.62 -9.50
CA ASN A 167 12.88 -20.66 -8.80
C ASN A 167 14.31 -20.21 -8.48
N THR A 168 15.03 -19.62 -9.44
CA THR A 168 16.38 -19.10 -9.24
C THR A 168 16.44 -18.07 -8.12
N PHE A 169 15.52 -17.11 -8.08
CA PHE A 169 15.47 -16.14 -6.98
C PHE A 169 15.12 -16.80 -5.65
N HIS A 170 14.24 -17.78 -5.64
CA HIS A 170 13.88 -18.54 -4.45
C HIS A 170 15.09 -19.28 -3.86
N ASP A 171 15.80 -20.01 -4.71
CA ASP A 171 16.98 -20.80 -4.33
C ASP A 171 18.14 -19.92 -3.83
N ASN A 172 18.23 -18.69 -4.34
CA ASN A 172 19.18 -17.67 -3.87
C ASN A 172 18.71 -16.93 -2.60
N GLY A 173 17.57 -17.30 -2.00
CA GLY A 173 17.01 -16.65 -0.82
C GLY A 173 16.40 -15.25 -1.09
N GLU A 174 16.21 -14.88 -2.36
CA GLU A 174 15.59 -13.62 -2.75
C GLU A 174 14.05 -13.74 -2.82
N VAL A 175 13.46 -14.14 -1.69
CA VAL A 175 12.07 -14.58 -1.58
C VAL A 175 11.06 -13.57 -2.14
N LEU A 176 11.23 -12.26 -1.89
CA LEU A 176 10.30 -11.26 -2.42
C LEU A 176 10.40 -11.09 -3.94
N LYS A 177 11.59 -11.23 -4.53
CA LYS A 177 11.73 -11.25 -5.98
C LYS A 177 11.10 -12.50 -6.58
N SER A 178 11.36 -13.65 -5.99
CA SER A 178 10.71 -14.90 -6.35
C SER A 178 9.18 -14.78 -6.31
N LEU A 179 8.62 -14.19 -5.26
CA LEU A 179 7.18 -13.95 -5.10
C LEU A 179 6.62 -13.08 -6.24
N VAL A 180 7.33 -12.03 -6.66
CA VAL A 180 6.94 -11.19 -7.81
C VAL A 180 6.85 -12.03 -9.08
N HIS A 181 7.91 -12.79 -9.39
CA HIS A 181 7.93 -13.61 -10.60
C HIS A 181 6.91 -14.75 -10.58
N TYR A 182 6.68 -15.42 -9.43
CA TYR A 182 5.59 -16.40 -9.35
C TYR A 182 4.22 -15.75 -9.59
N TYR A 183 4.01 -14.53 -9.11
CA TYR A 183 2.74 -13.85 -9.33
C TYR A 183 2.57 -13.37 -10.78
N ASP A 184 3.63 -12.90 -11.42
CA ASP A 184 3.63 -12.60 -12.86
C ASP A 184 3.31 -13.86 -13.66
N GLY A 185 3.96 -14.99 -13.37
CA GLY A 185 3.69 -16.28 -13.99
C GLY A 185 2.24 -16.76 -13.78
N TYR A 186 1.66 -16.53 -12.59
CA TYR A 186 0.25 -16.79 -12.33
C TYR A 186 -0.66 -16.01 -13.28
N ASN A 187 -0.38 -14.72 -13.47
CA ASN A 187 -1.19 -13.88 -14.36
C ASN A 187 -0.99 -14.28 -15.84
N GLU A 188 0.23 -14.57 -16.26
CA GLU A 188 0.51 -15.03 -17.64
C GLU A 188 -0.14 -16.39 -17.92
N SER A 189 0.03 -17.36 -17.04
CA SER A 189 -0.57 -18.69 -17.22
C SER A 189 -2.10 -18.66 -17.23
N SER A 190 -2.71 -17.67 -16.62
CA SER A 190 -4.17 -17.45 -16.65
C SER A 190 -4.68 -17.06 -18.05
N LYS A 191 -3.80 -16.57 -18.94
CA LYS A 191 -4.16 -16.21 -20.33
C LYS A 191 -4.20 -17.42 -21.27
N LEU A 192 -3.50 -18.51 -20.94
CA LEU A 192 -3.32 -19.65 -21.84
C LEU A 192 -4.64 -20.33 -22.17
N LEU A 193 -5.46 -20.67 -21.17
CA LEU A 193 -6.74 -21.35 -21.41
C LEU A 193 -7.73 -20.49 -22.23
N PRO A 194 -7.88 -19.18 -21.98
CA PRO A 194 -8.63 -18.28 -22.85
C PRO A 194 -8.16 -18.32 -24.32
N LEU A 195 -6.85 -18.23 -24.58
CA LEU A 195 -6.29 -18.30 -25.93
C LEU A 195 -6.58 -19.63 -26.63
N LEU A 196 -6.40 -20.76 -25.92
CA LEU A 196 -6.74 -22.08 -26.47
C LEU A 196 -8.23 -22.19 -26.79
N ARG A 197 -9.10 -21.64 -25.96
CA ARG A 197 -10.56 -21.61 -26.27
C ARG A 197 -10.86 -20.71 -27.45
N THR A 198 -10.17 -19.58 -27.62
CA THR A 198 -10.26 -18.68 -28.76
C THR A 198 -9.85 -19.44 -30.04
N TYR A 199 -8.70 -20.11 -30.00
CA TYR A 199 -8.25 -20.95 -31.12
C TYR A 199 -9.33 -21.96 -31.53
N LYS A 200 -9.86 -22.71 -30.56
CA LYS A 200 -10.93 -23.70 -30.81
C LYS A 200 -12.19 -23.06 -31.38
N SER A 201 -12.56 -21.85 -31.01
CA SER A 201 -13.74 -21.15 -31.50
C SER A 201 -13.61 -20.71 -32.96
N VAL A 202 -12.38 -20.44 -33.40
CA VAL A 202 -12.05 -20.06 -34.79
C VAL A 202 -11.79 -21.27 -35.64
N SER A 203 -11.17 -22.32 -35.11
CA SER A 203 -10.94 -23.59 -35.82
C SER A 203 -12.26 -24.32 -36.08
N LEU A 204 -12.37 -24.92 -37.23
CA LEU A 204 -13.47 -25.84 -37.56
C LEU A 204 -13.13 -27.29 -37.22
N PHE A 205 -11.87 -27.55 -36.92
CA PHE A 205 -11.35 -28.86 -36.56
C PHE A 205 -11.10 -28.96 -35.06
N PRO A 206 -11.23 -30.16 -34.46
CA PRO A 206 -11.02 -30.33 -33.00
C PRO A 206 -9.56 -30.21 -32.57
N GLU A 207 -8.64 -30.01 -33.52
CA GLU A 207 -7.22 -29.85 -33.21
C GLU A 207 -6.98 -28.58 -32.38
N ILE A 208 -6.50 -28.80 -31.18
CA ILE A 208 -6.03 -27.74 -30.31
C ILE A 208 -4.49 -27.64 -30.49
N PRO A 209 -3.87 -26.45 -30.42
CA PRO A 209 -2.43 -26.36 -30.44
C PRO A 209 -1.81 -27.38 -29.52
N ALA A 210 -0.76 -28.07 -29.95
CA ALA A 210 -0.03 -29.01 -29.13
C ALA A 210 0.64 -28.23 -27.98
N VAL A 211 0.04 -28.27 -26.81
CA VAL A 211 0.59 -27.72 -25.61
C VAL A 211 1.29 -28.85 -24.85
N SER A 212 2.58 -28.69 -24.56
CA SER A 212 3.35 -29.65 -23.76
C SER A 212 2.67 -29.86 -22.41
N ASN A 213 2.55 -31.12 -21.96
CA ASN A 213 2.00 -31.46 -20.64
C ASN A 213 2.84 -30.95 -19.46
N ASN A 214 4.02 -30.42 -19.72
CA ASN A 214 4.96 -29.95 -18.69
C ASN A 214 4.92 -28.44 -18.45
N ILE A 215 3.98 -27.72 -19.05
CA ILE A 215 3.87 -26.27 -18.84
C ILE A 215 3.25 -25.99 -17.48
N PRO A 216 3.92 -25.16 -16.63
CA PRO A 216 3.36 -24.78 -15.35
C PRO A 216 1.99 -24.11 -15.49
N SER A 217 1.02 -24.62 -14.78
CA SER A 217 -0.34 -24.08 -14.78
C SER A 217 -0.49 -22.88 -13.83
N ALA A 218 -1.56 -22.11 -13.98
CA ALA A 218 -1.92 -21.06 -13.03
C ALA A 218 -2.08 -21.61 -11.59
N ILE A 219 -2.50 -22.86 -11.44
CA ILE A 219 -2.63 -23.52 -10.12
C ILE A 219 -1.25 -23.77 -9.50
N ASP A 220 -0.26 -24.12 -10.29
CA ASP A 220 1.10 -24.37 -9.79
C ASP A 220 1.74 -23.07 -9.29
N PHE A 221 1.61 -22.00 -10.04
CA PHE A 221 2.03 -20.67 -9.60
C PHE A 221 1.27 -20.20 -8.37
N LYS A 222 -0.06 -20.38 -8.34
CA LYS A 222 -0.89 -20.04 -7.19
C LYS A 222 -0.40 -20.73 -5.93
N LYS A 223 -0.11 -22.02 -5.99
CA LYS A 223 0.43 -22.79 -4.86
C LYS A 223 1.77 -22.22 -4.38
N LYS A 224 2.67 -21.85 -5.30
CA LYS A 224 3.96 -21.23 -4.97
C LYS A 224 3.79 -19.88 -4.28
N VAL A 225 2.94 -19.00 -4.81
CA VAL A 225 2.61 -17.70 -4.16
C VAL A 225 2.04 -17.91 -2.76
N GLN A 226 1.05 -18.81 -2.62
CA GLN A 226 0.41 -19.09 -1.34
C GLN A 226 1.39 -19.72 -0.34
N SER A 227 2.28 -20.61 -0.79
CA SER A 227 3.32 -21.19 0.06
C SER A 227 4.23 -20.11 0.62
N ILE A 228 4.72 -19.18 -0.22
CA ILE A 228 5.57 -18.09 0.28
C ILE A 228 4.80 -17.21 1.25
N VAL A 229 3.61 -16.74 0.88
CA VAL A 229 2.81 -15.83 1.70
C VAL A 229 2.42 -16.47 3.05
N SER A 230 2.12 -17.79 3.07
CA SER A 230 1.75 -18.49 4.30
C SER A 230 2.90 -18.68 5.28
N ASN A 231 4.13 -18.70 4.80
CA ASN A 231 5.33 -18.93 5.61
C ASN A 231 6.05 -17.63 6.01
N ILE A 232 5.48 -16.46 5.67
CA ILE A 232 5.96 -15.17 6.19
C ILE A 232 5.39 -14.98 7.59
N GLU A 233 6.28 -14.67 8.54
CA GLU A 233 5.95 -14.36 9.92
C GLU A 233 6.46 -12.99 10.31
N VAL A 234 5.72 -12.32 11.18
CA VAL A 234 6.08 -11.03 11.76
C VAL A 234 6.01 -11.15 13.28
N GLU A 235 7.15 -11.01 13.93
CA GLU A 235 7.29 -11.14 15.37
C GLU A 235 7.70 -9.81 15.99
N LYS A 236 7.18 -9.56 17.17
CA LYS A 236 7.60 -8.45 18.02
C LYS A 236 8.91 -8.80 18.73
N ILE A 237 9.86 -7.85 18.72
CA ILE A 237 11.04 -7.92 19.58
C ILE A 237 10.91 -6.82 20.64
N ASP A 238 11.12 -7.18 21.91
CA ASP A 238 11.13 -6.22 22.99
C ASP A 238 12.45 -5.44 22.97
N ASP A 239 12.35 -4.12 22.84
CA ASP A 239 13.46 -3.16 22.85
C ASP A 239 12.99 -1.94 23.64
N LEU A 240 13.84 -1.44 24.56
CA LEU A 240 13.47 -0.34 25.45
C LEU A 240 13.31 0.99 24.73
N GLU A 241 14.13 1.23 23.69
CA GLU A 241 14.21 2.52 23.02
C GLU A 241 13.50 2.56 21.67
N SER A 242 13.01 1.41 21.19
CA SER A 242 12.47 1.30 19.85
C SER A 242 11.32 0.29 19.76
N PHE A 243 10.51 0.45 18.71
CA PHE A 243 9.56 -0.55 18.25
C PHE A 243 10.26 -1.39 17.20
N VAL A 244 10.42 -2.67 17.48
CA VAL A 244 11.20 -3.58 16.62
C VAL A 244 10.34 -4.77 16.23
N VAL A 245 10.26 -5.05 14.92
CA VAL A 245 9.70 -6.28 14.40
C VAL A 245 10.75 -7.07 13.67
N LYS A 246 10.72 -8.39 13.84
CA LYS A 246 11.48 -9.36 13.07
C LYS A 246 10.56 -10.05 12.09
N ILE A 247 11.01 -10.14 10.87
CA ILE A 247 10.28 -10.75 9.78
C ILE A 247 11.06 -11.95 9.29
N THR A 248 10.40 -13.09 9.22
CA THR A 248 11.00 -14.33 8.77
C THR A 248 10.16 -14.96 7.66
N TYR A 249 10.81 -15.80 6.88
CA TYR A 249 10.24 -16.74 5.93
C TYR A 249 10.90 -18.10 6.21
N ASP A 250 10.12 -19.12 6.51
CA ASP A 250 10.61 -20.43 6.95
C ASP A 250 11.68 -20.33 8.06
N GLY A 251 11.47 -19.44 9.03
CA GLY A 251 12.41 -19.20 10.14
C GLY A 251 13.65 -18.39 9.79
N GLN A 252 13.92 -18.12 8.51
CA GLN A 252 15.05 -17.32 8.06
C GLN A 252 14.67 -15.85 7.89
N ALA A 253 15.65 -14.95 8.01
CA ALA A 253 15.44 -13.52 7.89
C ALA A 253 14.90 -13.14 6.50
N LEU A 254 13.74 -12.51 6.46
CA LEU A 254 13.16 -11.97 5.22
C LEU A 254 13.53 -10.51 5.07
N ARG A 255 14.36 -10.18 4.08
CA ARG A 255 14.78 -8.82 3.75
C ARG A 255 13.84 -8.11 2.80
N ASN A 256 13.86 -6.78 2.87
CA ASN A 256 13.13 -5.88 1.94
C ASN A 256 11.60 -5.92 2.03
N LEU A 257 10.98 -6.59 3.01
CA LEU A 257 9.53 -6.49 3.21
C LEU A 257 9.20 -5.11 3.81
N PRO A 258 8.34 -4.30 3.17
CA PRO A 258 7.96 -3.00 3.70
C PRO A 258 6.95 -3.15 4.84
N ILE A 259 7.27 -2.52 5.98
CA ILE A 259 6.41 -2.44 7.17
C ILE A 259 6.07 -0.97 7.41
N LYS A 260 4.83 -0.70 7.70
CA LYS A 260 4.35 0.61 8.16
C LYS A 260 3.99 0.55 9.63
N PHE A 261 4.37 1.61 10.34
CA PHE A 261 4.11 1.78 11.75
C PHE A 261 3.10 2.92 11.94
N TYR A 262 2.08 2.67 12.74
CA TYR A 262 1.07 3.66 13.14
C TYR A 262 1.12 3.85 14.65
N GLY A 263 1.05 5.10 15.08
CA GLY A 263 0.91 5.47 16.49
C GLY A 263 -0.56 5.50 16.94
N ASN A 264 -0.78 6.04 18.13
CA ASN A 264 -2.10 6.31 18.68
C ASN A 264 -2.97 7.04 17.63
N SER A 265 -4.27 6.72 17.59
CA SER A 265 -5.23 7.31 16.66
C SER A 265 -4.90 7.09 15.16
N TYR A 266 -4.19 6.01 14.83
CA TYR A 266 -3.76 5.67 13.47
C TYR A 266 -2.88 6.74 12.78
N ASN A 267 -2.24 7.60 13.54
CA ASN A 267 -1.27 8.54 13.01
C ASN A 267 -0.08 7.77 12.41
N PHE A 268 0.23 8.05 11.16
CA PHE A 268 1.37 7.44 10.48
C PHE A 268 2.68 7.88 11.15
N VAL A 269 3.48 6.92 11.58
CA VAL A 269 4.76 7.17 12.25
C VAL A 269 5.92 7.02 11.27
N SER A 270 6.01 5.86 10.61
CA SER A 270 7.14 5.56 9.73
C SER A 270 6.85 4.36 8.83
N ARG A 271 7.60 4.30 7.74
CA ARG A 271 7.67 3.15 6.82
C ARG A 271 9.11 2.69 6.72
N VAL A 272 9.36 1.42 6.99
CA VAL A 272 10.70 0.83 7.01
C VAL A 272 10.65 -0.52 6.30
N SER A 273 11.63 -0.80 5.43
CA SER A 273 11.79 -2.15 4.88
C SER A 273 12.73 -2.96 5.76
N SER A 274 12.46 -4.26 5.90
CA SER A 274 13.31 -5.16 6.66
C SER A 274 14.73 -5.22 6.07
N ASN A 275 15.72 -5.21 6.95
CA ASN A 275 17.13 -5.32 6.59
C ASN A 275 17.56 -6.80 6.37
N ASP A 276 18.84 -7.06 6.17
CA ASP A 276 19.39 -8.41 5.92
C ASP A 276 19.17 -9.39 7.10
N LYS A 277 18.88 -8.88 8.30
CA LYS A 277 18.52 -9.67 9.48
C LYS A 277 17.01 -9.82 9.66
N GLY A 278 16.23 -9.36 8.70
CA GLY A 278 14.76 -9.34 8.78
C GLY A 278 14.20 -8.29 9.76
N ILE A 279 14.98 -7.29 10.16
CA ILE A 279 14.60 -6.36 11.22
C ILE A 279 14.08 -5.04 10.62
N CYS A 280 12.91 -4.59 11.12
CA CYS A 280 12.40 -3.23 10.99
C CYS A 280 12.43 -2.57 12.37
N LYS A 281 13.03 -1.38 12.49
CA LYS A 281 13.20 -0.66 13.75
C LYS A 281 12.78 0.80 13.63
N VAL A 282 11.95 1.27 14.56
CA VAL A 282 11.52 2.67 14.68
C VAL A 282 11.75 3.14 16.11
N LYS A 283 12.42 4.28 16.30
CA LYS A 283 12.69 4.84 17.62
C LYS A 283 11.41 5.32 18.29
N THR A 284 11.30 5.12 19.62
CA THR A 284 10.12 5.52 20.41
C THR A 284 9.88 7.03 20.42
N ASN A 285 10.93 7.84 20.32
CA ASN A 285 10.82 9.30 20.28
C ASN A 285 10.20 9.86 18.98
N ASN A 286 10.01 9.03 17.96
CA ASN A 286 9.27 9.39 16.73
C ASN A 286 7.76 9.27 16.91
N VAL A 287 7.28 8.76 18.05
CA VAL A 287 5.87 8.61 18.35
C VAL A 287 5.45 9.73 19.28
N THR A 288 4.52 10.56 18.85
CA THR A 288 3.89 11.56 19.73
C THR A 288 3.07 10.81 20.78
N VAL A 289 3.46 10.94 22.03
CA VAL A 289 2.75 10.31 23.15
C VAL A 289 1.83 11.37 23.74
N GLU A 290 0.54 11.23 23.45
CA GLU A 290 -0.49 12.12 24.00
C GLU A 290 -0.91 11.68 25.40
N ASP A 291 -0.69 10.40 25.76
CA ASP A 291 -1.07 9.77 27.02
C ASP A 291 0.10 9.02 27.66
N ASP A 292 -0.08 8.53 28.88
CA ASP A 292 0.92 7.75 29.63
C ASP A 292 1.33 6.42 28.96
N PHE A 293 0.78 6.11 27.80
CA PHE A 293 1.11 4.92 27.03
C PHE A 293 1.17 5.23 25.54
N ALA A 294 2.04 4.55 24.82
CA ALA A 294 2.08 4.51 23.37
C ALA A 294 1.59 3.17 22.88
N ILE A 295 0.57 3.19 22.02
CA ILE A 295 0.19 2.04 21.21
C ILE A 295 0.75 2.27 19.82
N VAL A 296 1.60 1.35 19.36
CA VAL A 296 2.11 1.36 17.98
C VAL A 296 1.76 0.05 17.34
N LYS A 297 1.10 0.12 16.20
CA LYS A 297 0.80 -1.01 15.34
C LYS A 297 1.81 -1.05 14.19
N ALA A 298 2.43 -2.19 13.97
CA ALA A 298 3.27 -2.46 12.80
C ALA A 298 2.55 -3.48 11.92
N GLU A 299 2.41 -3.21 10.64
CA GLU A 299 1.75 -4.09 9.67
C GLU A 299 2.46 -4.06 8.32
N VAL A 300 2.27 -5.10 7.50
CA VAL A 300 2.83 -5.14 6.15
C VAL A 300 2.26 -4.00 5.30
N ASP A 301 3.14 -3.20 4.70
CA ASP A 301 2.72 -2.13 3.80
C ASP A 301 2.43 -2.67 2.40
N LEU A 302 1.21 -3.18 2.21
CA LEU A 302 0.78 -3.72 0.92
C LEU A 302 0.78 -2.70 -0.21
N PHE A 303 0.56 -1.41 0.10
CA PHE A 303 0.62 -0.37 -0.91
C PHE A 303 2.03 -0.19 -1.48
N THR A 304 3.05 -0.16 -0.61
CA THR A 304 4.45 -0.10 -1.05
C THR A 304 4.88 -1.42 -1.70
N LEU A 305 4.44 -2.55 -1.16
CA LEU A 305 4.72 -3.86 -1.74
C LEU A 305 4.11 -3.97 -3.15
N SER A 306 2.86 -3.56 -3.36
CA SER A 306 2.16 -3.66 -4.64
C SER A 306 2.86 -2.92 -5.79
N ARG A 307 3.62 -1.87 -5.50
CA ARG A 307 4.42 -1.15 -6.51
C ARG A 307 5.54 -2.00 -7.13
N ARG A 308 5.88 -3.13 -6.53
CA ARG A 308 6.89 -4.06 -7.06
C ARG A 308 6.29 -5.10 -8.01
N PHE A 309 4.96 -5.17 -8.08
CA PHE A 309 4.25 -6.10 -8.93
C PHE A 309 3.70 -5.38 -10.16
N ASN A 310 3.74 -6.04 -11.30
CA ASN A 310 3.18 -5.53 -12.55
C ASN A 310 1.64 -5.59 -12.56
N HIS A 311 1.05 -6.30 -11.60
CA HIS A 311 -0.37 -6.55 -11.49
C HIS A 311 -0.91 -6.17 -10.11
N LYS A 312 -2.20 -5.83 -10.05
CA LYS A 312 -2.89 -5.59 -8.77
C LYS A 312 -2.87 -6.87 -7.92
N LEU A 313 -2.48 -6.74 -6.67
CA LEU A 313 -2.47 -7.87 -5.72
C LEU A 313 -3.88 -8.41 -5.48
N LYS A 314 -4.05 -9.70 -5.72
CA LYS A 314 -5.34 -10.40 -5.50
C LYS A 314 -5.45 -10.80 -4.04
N LYS A 315 -6.58 -10.49 -3.42
CA LYS A 315 -6.84 -10.73 -1.98
C LYS A 315 -6.79 -12.22 -1.63
N ASP A 316 -7.23 -13.10 -2.51
CA ASP A 316 -7.20 -14.56 -2.30
C ASP A 316 -5.78 -15.16 -2.27
N LEU A 317 -4.77 -14.41 -2.74
CA LEU A 317 -3.36 -14.78 -2.71
C LEU A 317 -2.58 -14.06 -1.60
N PHE A 318 -2.87 -12.79 -1.38
CA PHE A 318 -2.09 -11.92 -0.50
C PHE A 318 -2.82 -11.52 0.79
N GLY A 319 -4.08 -11.94 0.97
CA GLY A 319 -4.92 -11.53 2.10
C GLY A 319 -4.32 -11.88 3.47
N ARG A 320 -3.51 -12.95 3.57
CA ARG A 320 -2.79 -13.27 4.81
C ARG A 320 -1.83 -12.15 5.23
N LEU A 321 -1.18 -11.48 4.28
CA LEU A 321 -0.26 -10.37 4.61
C LEU A 321 -0.99 -9.19 5.27
N GLU A 322 -2.30 -9.00 5.01
CA GLU A 322 -3.12 -7.99 5.68
C GLU A 322 -3.34 -8.29 7.17
N THR A 323 -3.24 -9.59 7.54
CA THR A 323 -3.43 -10.04 8.93
C THR A 323 -2.13 -10.13 9.71
N LEU A 324 -0.99 -9.94 9.05
CA LEU A 324 0.32 -9.94 9.69
C LEU A 324 0.57 -8.57 10.31
N ASP A 325 0.15 -8.43 11.57
CA ASP A 325 0.38 -7.23 12.35
C ASP A 325 0.81 -7.54 13.77
N VAL A 326 1.53 -6.63 14.36
CA VAL A 326 1.91 -6.68 15.77
C VAL A 326 1.62 -5.35 16.43
N THR A 327 1.15 -5.43 17.67
CA THR A 327 0.86 -4.25 18.49
C THR A 327 1.84 -4.14 19.65
N PHE A 328 2.47 -2.99 19.76
CA PHE A 328 3.30 -2.62 20.88
C PHE A 328 2.48 -1.79 21.86
N LYS A 329 2.58 -2.13 23.15
CA LYS A 329 2.05 -1.32 24.23
C LYS A 329 3.26 -0.94 25.10
N LYS A 330 3.71 0.27 25.02
CA LYS A 330 4.74 0.80 25.90
C LYS A 330 4.09 1.77 26.87
N PHE A 331 4.12 1.41 28.13
CA PHE A 331 3.80 2.33 29.20
C PHE A 331 5.07 3.15 29.47
N LYS A 332 4.96 4.45 29.47
CA LYS A 332 6.00 5.27 30.03
C LYS A 332 5.95 4.99 31.54
N GLU A 333 6.91 4.27 32.07
CA GLU A 333 7.24 4.35 33.49
C GLU A 333 7.86 5.73 33.74
N TYR A 334 7.03 6.72 33.77
CA TYR A 334 7.46 8.01 34.18
C TYR A 334 7.48 8.01 35.71
N LYS A 335 8.64 8.21 36.28
CA LYS A 335 8.79 8.46 37.70
C LYS A 335 9.00 9.96 37.86
N PHE A 336 7.91 10.66 38.06
CA PHE A 336 7.94 12.03 38.54
C PHE A 336 7.49 12.01 39.98
N GLN A 337 8.41 12.32 40.90
CA GLN A 337 8.13 12.41 42.30
C GLN A 337 8.11 13.88 42.70
N PHE A 338 7.02 14.29 43.32
CA PHE A 338 6.83 15.60 43.90
C PHE A 338 6.26 15.42 45.29
N SER A 339 6.94 15.94 46.29
CA SER A 339 6.53 15.84 47.68
C SER A 339 6.98 17.02 48.47
N LEU A 340 6.41 17.14 49.65
CA LEU A 340 6.79 18.14 50.66
C LEU A 340 7.76 17.54 51.69
N ASP A 341 8.61 18.39 52.31
CA ASP A 341 9.49 17.98 53.42
C ASP A 341 8.72 17.58 54.69
N LYS A 342 7.48 18.05 54.84
CA LYS A 342 6.58 17.70 55.96
C LYS A 342 5.17 17.41 55.49
N LYS A 343 4.46 16.61 56.29
CA LYS A 343 3.03 16.31 56.05
C LYS A 343 2.09 17.40 56.55
N LYS A 344 2.54 18.27 57.45
CA LYS A 344 1.76 19.33 58.08
C LYS A 344 2.66 20.49 58.45
N PHE A 345 2.23 21.69 58.25
CA PHE A 345 2.97 22.92 58.52
C PHE A 345 2.25 23.79 59.53
N GLU A 346 2.97 24.73 60.13
CA GLU A 346 2.44 25.83 60.90
C GLU A 346 2.66 27.16 60.16
N VAL A 347 1.77 28.11 60.34
CA VAL A 347 1.94 29.46 59.78
C VAL A 347 3.28 30.04 60.23
N GLY A 348 4.06 30.58 59.28
CA GLY A 348 5.40 31.09 59.49
C GLY A 348 6.52 30.08 59.26
N GLN A 349 6.23 28.79 59.14
CA GLN A 349 7.23 27.78 58.79
C GLN A 349 7.59 27.86 57.28
N GLU A 350 8.74 27.30 56.96
CA GLU A 350 9.22 27.15 55.59
C GLU A 350 8.89 25.76 55.08
N ALA A 351 8.53 25.69 53.79
CA ALA A 351 8.26 24.45 53.03
C ALA A 351 9.36 24.24 52.01
N VAL A 352 9.76 22.98 51.84
CA VAL A 352 10.69 22.55 50.80
C VAL A 352 9.99 21.54 49.92
N PHE A 353 10.11 21.75 48.62
CA PHE A 353 9.54 20.82 47.61
C PHE A 353 10.63 19.88 47.09
N PHE A 354 10.44 18.59 47.30
CA PHE A 354 11.28 17.54 46.69
C PHE A 354 10.78 17.19 45.33
N VAL A 355 11.65 17.31 44.34
CA VAL A 355 11.32 16.98 42.93
C VAL A 355 12.38 16.04 42.38
N GLN A 356 11.94 14.95 41.75
CA GLN A 356 12.78 14.07 40.98
C GLN A 356 12.01 13.62 39.72
N SER A 357 12.69 13.60 38.58
CA SER A 357 12.13 13.10 37.32
C SER A 357 13.12 12.20 36.62
N ASN A 358 12.63 11.16 35.98
CA ASN A 358 13.43 10.31 35.07
C ASN A 358 13.62 10.92 33.68
N VAL A 359 13.09 12.13 33.43
CA VAL A 359 13.32 12.92 32.22
C VAL A 359 13.76 14.33 32.62
N SER A 360 14.57 14.99 31.80
CA SER A 360 14.92 16.39 31.93
C SER A 360 13.83 17.28 31.34
N GLY A 361 13.70 18.50 31.89
CA GLY A 361 12.72 19.47 31.38
C GLY A 361 12.65 20.72 32.23
N TYR A 362 11.68 21.58 31.94
CA TYR A 362 11.46 22.86 32.61
C TYR A 362 10.34 22.73 33.64
N LEU A 363 10.66 22.92 34.91
CA LEU A 363 9.74 22.76 36.04
C LEU A 363 9.01 24.07 36.35
N THR A 364 7.68 23.97 36.52
CA THR A 364 6.93 25.04 37.18
C THR A 364 6.21 24.51 38.42
N ILE A 365 6.09 25.32 39.46
CA ILE A 365 5.32 25.00 40.67
C ILE A 365 4.29 26.10 40.86
N HIS A 366 3.05 25.69 41.04
CA HIS A 366 1.92 26.57 41.30
C HIS A 366 1.29 26.23 42.65
N SER A 367 0.81 27.24 43.38
CA SER A 367 0.05 27.07 44.61
C SER A 367 -1.35 27.67 44.45
N GLN A 368 -2.34 27.00 44.99
CA GLN A 368 -3.76 27.41 44.94
C GLN A 368 -4.38 27.16 46.32
N ARG A 369 -4.94 28.18 46.95
CA ARG A 369 -5.55 28.07 48.27
C ARG A 369 -6.93 27.43 48.28
N MET A 370 -7.77 27.83 47.36
CA MET A 370 -9.12 27.28 47.17
C MET A 370 -9.31 26.79 45.73
N ILE A 371 -10.20 25.84 45.54
CA ILE A 371 -10.44 25.24 44.20
C ILE A 371 -10.80 26.31 43.16
N ASN A 372 -11.42 27.41 43.56
CA ASN A 372 -11.84 28.48 42.64
C ASN A 372 -10.83 29.66 42.55
N ASP A 373 -9.73 29.60 43.28
CA ASP A 373 -8.69 30.64 43.19
C ASP A 373 -7.84 30.43 41.95
N THR A 374 -7.33 31.51 41.37
CA THR A 374 -6.34 31.41 40.31
C THR A 374 -5.02 30.84 40.85
N PRO A 375 -4.49 29.74 40.28
CA PRO A 375 -3.19 29.22 40.72
C PRO A 375 -2.10 30.24 40.57
N THR A 376 -1.36 30.46 41.63
CA THR A 376 -0.23 31.38 41.65
C THR A 376 1.06 30.62 41.37
N LYS A 377 1.82 31.06 40.36
CA LYS A 377 3.15 30.49 40.09
C LYS A 377 4.13 30.89 41.15
N VAL A 378 4.69 29.88 41.85
CA VAL A 378 5.67 30.09 42.93
C VAL A 378 7.09 29.73 42.50
N PHE A 379 7.24 28.95 41.45
CA PHE A 379 8.53 28.62 40.82
C PHE A 379 8.34 28.41 39.30
N PRO A 380 9.22 28.91 38.40
CA PRO A 380 10.32 29.84 38.72
C PRO A 380 9.79 31.17 39.25
N ASN A 381 10.68 31.90 39.97
CA ASN A 381 10.33 33.15 40.59
C ASN A 381 11.40 34.22 40.30
N PRO A 382 11.24 35.50 40.74
CA PRO A 382 12.21 36.55 40.44
C PRO A 382 13.63 36.31 40.98
N TYR A 383 13.78 35.47 41.98
CA TYR A 383 15.08 35.16 42.63
C TYR A 383 15.83 34.04 41.91
N LEU A 384 15.09 33.14 41.19
CA LEU A 384 15.69 32.08 40.41
C LEU A 384 14.79 31.81 39.17
N LYS A 385 15.29 32.24 38.00
CA LYS A 385 14.60 32.10 36.75
C LYS A 385 14.87 30.75 36.06
N ASP A 386 16.08 30.18 36.28
CA ASP A 386 16.44 28.87 35.77
C ASP A 386 15.61 27.80 36.49
N ASN A 387 14.79 27.15 35.72
CA ASN A 387 13.87 26.11 36.17
C ASN A 387 14.11 24.78 35.46
N TYR A 388 15.26 24.63 34.76
CA TYR A 388 15.61 23.39 34.12
C TYR A 388 16.04 22.34 35.15
N ILE A 389 15.41 21.17 35.11
CA ILE A 389 15.77 20.03 35.95
C ILE A 389 16.34 18.89 35.07
N GLN A 390 17.42 18.29 35.57
CA GLN A 390 18.08 17.16 34.93
C GLN A 390 17.44 15.84 35.37
N LYS A 391 17.35 14.89 34.44
CA LYS A 391 16.86 13.55 34.74
C LYS A 391 17.60 12.89 35.88
N ASN A 392 16.88 12.16 36.71
CA ASN A 392 17.38 11.37 37.85
C ASN A 392 18.09 12.18 38.96
N LYS A 393 18.12 13.52 38.91
CA LYS A 393 18.64 14.38 39.93
C LYS A 393 17.53 14.80 40.91
N ILE A 394 17.82 14.79 42.20
CA ILE A 394 16.89 15.25 43.23
C ILE A 394 17.11 16.78 43.45
N TYR A 395 16.00 17.49 43.44
CA TYR A 395 15.97 18.94 43.71
C TYR A 395 15.17 19.22 44.96
N ASN A 396 15.72 20.07 45.83
CA ASN A 396 15.11 20.50 47.10
C ASN A 396 14.71 21.97 46.99
N ILE A 397 13.71 22.25 46.13
CA ILE A 397 13.32 23.63 45.77
C ILE A 397 12.86 24.42 47.00
N GLY A 398 13.49 25.56 47.26
CA GLY A 398 13.26 26.37 48.46
C GLY A 398 14.03 25.91 49.70
N GLY A 399 14.85 24.85 49.61
CA GLY A 399 15.72 24.36 50.67
C GLY A 399 17.09 25.03 50.72
N ALA A 400 18.01 24.45 51.50
CA ALA A 400 19.40 24.95 51.62
C ALA A 400 20.06 25.03 50.22
N GLY A 401 20.68 26.18 49.91
CA GLY A 401 21.34 26.45 48.62
C GLY A 401 20.45 27.16 47.59
N TYR A 402 19.16 27.38 47.88
CA TYR A 402 18.31 28.20 47.04
C TYR A 402 18.33 29.67 47.55
N PRO A 403 18.27 30.67 46.64
CA PRO A 403 18.29 32.11 47.02
C PRO A 403 16.94 32.60 47.56
N PHE A 404 15.98 31.69 47.80
CA PHE A 404 14.66 31.98 48.31
C PHE A 404 14.12 30.82 49.16
N HIS A 405 13.09 31.11 49.97
CA HIS A 405 12.38 30.15 50.81
C HIS A 405 10.87 30.34 50.62
N PHE A 406 10.12 29.22 50.63
CA PHE A 406 8.66 29.26 50.60
C PHE A 406 8.16 29.34 52.06
N ARG A 407 7.72 30.53 52.50
CA ARG A 407 7.16 30.70 53.83
C ARG A 407 5.65 30.63 53.83
N ILE A 408 5.09 29.79 54.66
CA ILE A 408 3.64 29.64 54.84
C ILE A 408 3.09 30.94 55.48
N THR A 409 2.18 31.61 54.77
CA THR A 409 1.57 32.88 55.21
C THR A 409 0.04 32.79 55.18
N GLY A 410 -0.61 33.63 56.03
CA GLY A 410 -2.07 33.73 56.04
C GLY A 410 -2.75 32.86 57.10
N PRO A 411 -4.08 32.87 57.13
CA PRO A 411 -4.85 32.09 58.10
C PRO A 411 -4.69 30.59 57.85
N PRO A 412 -4.84 29.75 58.90
CA PRO A 412 -4.81 28.31 58.76
C PRO A 412 -5.74 27.80 57.62
N SER A 413 -5.21 26.93 56.73
CA SER A 413 -5.93 26.49 55.55
C SER A 413 -5.24 25.26 54.95
N GLN A 414 -5.63 24.94 53.73
CA GLN A 414 -4.99 23.95 52.87
C GLN A 414 -4.66 24.59 51.51
N GLU A 415 -3.51 24.33 50.98
CA GLU A 415 -3.14 24.67 49.60
C GLU A 415 -2.93 23.45 48.78
N VAL A 416 -3.35 23.48 47.53
CA VAL A 416 -2.97 22.51 46.53
C VAL A 416 -1.75 23.05 45.82
N VAL A 417 -0.64 22.32 45.91
CA VAL A 417 0.61 22.68 45.24
C VAL A 417 0.80 21.72 44.07
N THR A 418 0.85 22.27 42.85
CA THR A 418 0.97 21.52 41.62
C THR A 418 2.32 21.77 40.97
N ALA A 419 3.08 20.72 40.75
CA ALA A 419 4.32 20.74 39.98
C ALA A 419 4.03 20.26 38.54
N VAL A 420 4.49 21.04 37.56
CA VAL A 420 4.35 20.72 36.14
C VAL A 420 5.71 20.73 35.48
N LEU A 421 6.05 19.67 34.77
CA LEU A 421 7.29 19.57 33.99
C LEU A 421 6.95 19.69 32.49
N TYR A 422 7.61 20.60 31.80
CA TYR A 422 7.47 20.87 30.38
C TYR A 422 8.74 20.46 29.62
N LYS A 423 8.58 20.16 28.35
CA LYS A 423 9.69 19.82 27.45
C LYS A 423 10.47 21.06 27.01
N ASP A 424 9.75 22.14 26.74
CA ASP A 424 10.31 23.39 26.20
C ASP A 424 10.29 24.51 27.24
N GLU A 425 11.30 25.42 27.19
CA GLU A 425 11.41 26.58 28.06
C GLU A 425 10.30 27.62 27.80
N ASP A 426 9.91 27.76 26.54
CA ASP A 426 8.92 28.75 26.12
C ASP A 426 7.50 28.25 26.34
N LEU A 427 6.97 28.50 27.53
CA LEU A 427 5.61 28.11 27.92
C LEU A 427 4.50 28.92 27.20
N THR A 428 4.86 29.97 26.43
CA THR A 428 3.91 30.79 25.68
C THR A 428 3.54 30.16 24.33
N LYS A 429 4.32 29.20 23.88
CA LYS A 429 3.96 28.42 22.68
C LYS A 429 2.72 27.59 22.96
N VAL A 430 1.70 27.76 22.14
CA VAL A 430 0.40 27.06 22.19
C VAL A 430 0.54 25.53 22.22
N LEU A 431 1.76 25.01 22.00
CA LEU A 431 2.12 23.60 21.99
C LEU A 431 3.27 23.25 22.95
N SER A 432 3.46 24.03 24.05
CA SER A 432 4.42 23.62 25.09
C SER A 432 3.97 22.27 25.66
N GLN A 433 4.75 21.23 25.37
CA GLN A 433 4.37 19.86 25.71
C GLN A 433 4.56 19.65 27.22
N LYS A 434 3.44 19.61 27.95
CA LYS A 434 3.42 19.18 29.35
C LYS A 434 3.86 17.72 29.41
N ILE A 435 4.94 17.43 30.14
CA ILE A 435 5.42 16.06 30.34
C ILE A 435 4.73 15.45 31.57
N TYR A 436 4.66 16.20 32.66
CA TYR A 436 4.09 15.77 33.94
C TYR A 436 3.30 16.87 34.62
N GLU A 437 2.32 16.44 35.39
CA GLU A 437 1.61 17.23 36.37
C GLU A 437 1.36 16.39 37.61
N TYR A 438 1.73 16.86 38.77
CA TYR A 438 1.48 16.19 40.04
C TYR A 438 1.10 17.20 41.08
N SER A 439 0.02 16.94 41.82
CA SER A 439 -0.47 17.84 42.88
C SER A 439 -0.39 17.17 44.23
N VAL A 440 0.00 17.95 45.23
CA VAL A 440 0.00 17.55 46.63
C VAL A 440 -0.82 18.55 47.45
N VAL A 441 -1.51 18.05 48.46
CA VAL A 441 -2.20 18.91 49.43
C VAL A 441 -1.25 19.26 50.58
N MET A 442 -1.11 20.55 50.80
CA MET A 442 -0.28 21.11 51.86
C MET A 442 -1.16 21.71 52.97
N PRO A 443 -1.50 20.94 54.02
CA PRO A 443 -2.28 21.45 55.16
C PRO A 443 -1.39 22.25 56.10
N TYR A 444 -1.89 23.34 56.58
CA TYR A 444 -1.22 24.11 57.61
C TYR A 444 -2.17 24.65 58.66
N VAL A 445 -1.67 24.79 59.89
CA VAL A 445 -2.38 25.18 61.11
C VAL A 445 -1.83 26.43 61.70
N ALA A 446 -2.55 27.04 62.61
CA ALA A 446 -2.05 28.14 63.41
C ALA A 446 -0.78 27.73 64.18
N LYS A 447 0.19 28.66 64.32
CA LYS A 447 1.35 28.44 65.09
C LYS A 447 0.91 28.14 66.53
N LYS A 448 1.42 27.08 67.14
CA LYS A 448 1.20 26.80 68.56
C LYS A 448 1.88 27.88 69.37
N GLU A 449 1.11 28.70 70.12
CA GLU A 449 1.68 29.55 71.14
C GLU A 449 2.19 28.64 72.28
N THR A 450 3.49 28.58 72.46
CA THR A 450 4.10 28.00 73.64
C THR A 450 3.94 29.02 74.80
N HIS A 451 2.81 28.88 75.47
CA HIS A 451 2.70 29.56 76.76
C HIS A 451 3.71 28.92 77.71
N GLY A 452 4.86 29.58 77.89
CA GLY A 452 5.80 29.26 78.91
C GLY A 452 5.14 29.40 80.24
N LEU A 453 4.73 28.30 80.86
CA LEU A 453 4.37 28.27 82.26
C LEU A 453 5.58 28.75 83.09
N LYS A 454 5.55 30.00 83.45
CA LYS A 454 6.43 30.53 84.55
C LYS A 454 6.04 29.72 85.77
N LYS A 455 6.88 28.74 86.15
CA LYS A 455 6.81 28.16 87.49
C LYS A 455 7.07 29.25 88.48
N GLY A 456 5.99 29.77 89.08
CA GLY A 456 6.13 30.60 90.31
C GLY A 456 6.69 29.71 91.41
N ARG A 457 7.82 30.10 91.93
CA ARG A 457 8.34 29.64 93.23
C ARG A 457 7.46 30.24 94.35
N TRP A 458 6.88 29.34 95.15
CA TRP A 458 6.48 29.64 96.50
C TRP A 458 7.53 29.04 97.42
#